data_69cf6c0c15c6d4af872e867fdd48a6b7
#
_entry.id   69cf6c0c15c6d4af872e867fdd48a6b7
#
_cell.length_a   1.000
_cell.length_b   1.000
_cell.length_c   1.000
_cell.angle_alpha   90.00
_cell.angle_beta   90.00
_cell.angle_gamma   90.00
#
_symmetry.space_group_name_H-M   'P 1'
#
loop_
_entity.id
_entity.type
_entity.pdbx_description
1 polymer ?
#
loop_
_entity_poly.entity_id
_entity_poly.type
_entity_poly.pdbx_seq_one_letter_code
_entity_poly.pdbx_strand_id
1 'polypeptide(L)'
;MKNIKIWLLLLAVVFSGGCEKDFDAINTNPNRPEDVPLTNVLLSAVSQGVRRTHGASMNMTYAGLWAQHYAKIQYIDEDWYEYRPDAFTAHFDGLYTGPLGDLQSIINKAPDPSNMLAAALTMKAYYFSIITDMWGEVPYTEALDVAVSTTPQYDAQSVIYAGLVRDLKTAASMFGQSDDLGAGDLIYGGDTGKWKKFANSLRARLLNRAKHKDAAFATELQALLANPADLIASNSENAQMSYPDNTVNSNPLYSNKYNDGRNDHAVSKTLVDLMTSISDPRLPVYAEKNDAGNYVGQPNGTVEPNPFTSVSQIGAAFRDDPAGASVLMTYAEVLFIKAEAKNDKQAYLDGIAASCAQHGVTAGAAFLGISGAAYDAAPLRSVISHKWLALFGDGCEAYTEFRRTGFPSEIVEVPESSFPGKGVPTRFAYPTSETGNNKANLEAAIQRQGVDNTGIFSNPMWWKL
;
A
#
# COMPACT_ATOMS: atom_id res chain seq x y z
N MET A 1 61.91 -26.41 42.83
CA MET A 1 61.17 -26.27 41.54
C MET A 1 59.85 -27.06 41.44
N LYS A 2 59.67 -28.17 42.13
CA LYS A 2 58.37 -28.92 42.12
C LYS A 2 57.23 -28.22 42.82
N ASN A 3 57.48 -27.47 43.88
CA ASN A 3 56.41 -26.81 44.66
C ASN A 3 55.90 -25.52 43.99
N ILE A 4 56.67 -24.87 43.13
CA ILE A 4 56.22 -23.67 42.38
C ILE A 4 55.19 -24.05 41.30
N LYS A 5 55.35 -25.21 40.67
CA LYS A 5 54.42 -25.71 39.65
C LYS A 5 53.04 -26.08 40.23
N ILE A 6 53.00 -26.54 41.50
CA ILE A 6 51.75 -26.89 42.21
C ILE A 6 51.01 -25.57 42.58
N TRP A 7 51.71 -24.54 43.04
CA TRP A 7 51.14 -23.26 43.35
C TRP A 7 50.59 -22.52 42.13
N LEU A 8 51.28 -22.62 40.95
CA LEU A 8 50.78 -22.11 39.69
C LEU A 8 49.55 -22.83 39.16
N LEU A 9 49.48 -24.15 39.38
CA LEU A 9 48.27 -24.93 39.02
C LEU A 9 47.07 -24.61 39.93
N LEU A 10 47.29 -24.41 41.21
CA LEU A 10 46.25 -23.98 42.16
C LEU A 10 45.77 -22.55 41.89
N LEU A 11 46.67 -21.64 41.48
CA LEU A 11 46.26 -20.30 41.09
C LEU A 11 45.45 -20.30 39.77
N ALA A 12 45.76 -21.17 38.81
CA ALA A 12 45.00 -21.30 37.56
C ALA A 12 43.55 -21.86 37.78
N VAL A 13 43.36 -22.72 38.74
CA VAL A 13 42.01 -23.27 39.11
C VAL A 13 41.16 -22.22 39.85
N VAL A 14 41.73 -21.28 40.58
CA VAL A 14 40.98 -20.19 41.25
C VAL A 14 40.51 -19.13 40.25
N PHE A 15 41.21 -18.97 39.11
CA PHE A 15 40.79 -18.04 38.05
C PHE A 15 39.78 -18.61 37.06
N SER A 16 39.52 -19.93 37.03
CA SER A 16 38.50 -20.55 36.18
C SER A 16 37.10 -20.58 36.82
N GLY A 17 36.92 -20.08 38.05
CA GLY A 17 35.62 -19.90 38.73
C GLY A 17 34.99 -18.54 38.57
N GLY A 18 35.37 -17.76 37.55
CA GLY A 18 34.87 -16.41 37.32
C GLY A 18 33.59 -16.36 36.51
N CYS A 19 32.50 -15.98 37.14
CA CYS A 19 31.32 -15.38 36.54
C CYS A 19 30.49 -16.18 35.55
N GLU A 20 29.90 -17.29 35.97
CA GLU A 20 28.66 -17.76 35.33
C GLU A 20 27.38 -17.22 35.99
N LYS A 21 27.50 -16.56 37.14
CA LYS A 21 26.36 -15.87 37.77
C LYS A 21 26.14 -14.54 37.07
N ASP A 22 24.99 -14.36 36.48
CA ASP A 22 24.46 -13.13 35.87
C ASP A 22 24.69 -12.94 34.35
N PHE A 23 25.26 -13.89 33.60
CA PHE A 23 25.32 -13.74 32.12
C PHE A 23 23.94 -13.58 31.50
N ASP A 24 22.94 -14.28 31.97
CA ASP A 24 21.56 -14.13 31.50
C ASP A 24 20.98 -12.77 31.87
N ALA A 25 21.23 -12.30 33.08
CA ALA A 25 20.76 -10.97 33.50
C ALA A 25 21.50 -9.82 32.82
N ILE A 26 22.81 -9.98 32.52
CA ILE A 26 23.61 -8.96 31.80
C ILE A 26 23.26 -8.95 30.31
N ASN A 27 22.91 -10.09 29.74
CA ASN A 27 22.48 -10.20 28.34
C ASN A 27 20.98 -9.91 28.13
N THR A 28 20.20 -9.85 29.20
CA THR A 28 18.81 -9.39 29.12
C THR A 28 18.81 -7.88 28.98
N ASN A 29 18.54 -7.37 27.78
CA ASN A 29 18.42 -5.95 27.53
C ASN A 29 17.18 -5.40 28.29
N PRO A 30 17.35 -4.57 29.37
CA PRO A 30 16.22 -4.08 30.17
C PRO A 30 15.28 -3.17 29.37
N ASN A 31 15.73 -2.70 28.20
CA ASN A 31 14.93 -1.89 27.29
C ASN A 31 14.24 -2.74 26.19
N ARG A 32 14.39 -4.07 26.20
CA ARG A 32 13.70 -4.98 25.29
C ARG A 32 12.79 -5.89 26.12
N PRO A 33 11.55 -5.48 26.39
CA PRO A 33 10.61 -6.30 27.14
C PRO A 33 10.40 -7.64 26.45
N GLU A 34 10.56 -8.73 27.18
CA GLU A 34 10.38 -10.09 26.65
C GLU A 34 8.91 -10.38 26.33
N ASP A 35 8.00 -9.66 26.94
CA ASP A 35 6.55 -9.82 26.78
C ASP A 35 5.88 -8.46 26.51
N VAL A 36 5.78 -8.13 25.21
CA VAL A 36 5.07 -6.93 24.76
C VAL A 36 3.61 -7.29 24.52
N PRO A 37 2.62 -6.58 25.11
CA PRO A 37 1.22 -6.80 24.81
C PRO A 37 0.95 -6.79 23.30
N LEU A 38 0.19 -7.78 22.79
CA LEU A 38 -0.11 -7.90 21.36
C LEU A 38 -0.81 -6.65 20.79
N THR A 39 -1.55 -5.91 21.62
CA THR A 39 -2.15 -4.63 21.26
C THR A 39 -1.10 -3.58 20.87
N ASN A 40 0.04 -3.54 21.57
CA ASN A 40 1.15 -2.64 21.23
C ASN A 40 1.90 -3.09 19.98
N VAL A 41 2.00 -4.40 19.76
CA VAL A 41 2.58 -4.96 18.53
C VAL A 41 1.68 -4.63 17.33
N LEU A 42 0.36 -4.73 17.48
CA LEU A 42 -0.60 -4.34 16.44
C LEU A 42 -0.50 -2.84 16.11
N LEU A 43 -0.43 -1.99 17.15
CA LEU A 43 -0.23 -0.54 16.98
C LEU A 43 1.05 -0.24 16.18
N SER A 44 2.16 -0.90 16.53
CA SER A 44 3.43 -0.79 15.81
C SER A 44 3.28 -1.20 14.34
N ALA A 45 2.72 -2.38 14.09
CA ALA A 45 2.54 -2.94 12.75
C ALA A 45 1.66 -2.04 11.86
N VAL A 46 0.52 -1.58 12.38
CA VAL A 46 -0.40 -0.71 11.63
C VAL A 46 0.24 0.65 11.37
N SER A 47 0.78 1.30 12.40
CA SER A 47 1.38 2.63 12.27
C SER A 47 2.57 2.63 11.29
N GLN A 48 3.52 1.72 11.46
CA GLN A 48 4.69 1.65 10.59
C GLN A 48 4.33 1.27 9.15
N GLY A 49 3.48 0.26 8.97
CA GLY A 49 3.12 -0.23 7.64
C GLY A 49 2.32 0.80 6.84
N VAL A 50 1.32 1.44 7.45
CA VAL A 50 0.52 2.48 6.77
C VAL A 50 1.39 3.70 6.45
N ARG A 51 2.27 4.15 7.36
CA ARG A 51 3.20 5.25 7.09
C ARG A 51 4.16 4.95 5.94
N ARG A 52 4.57 3.68 5.74
CA ARG A 52 5.42 3.27 4.61
C ARG A 52 4.64 3.24 3.31
N THR A 53 3.47 2.60 3.31
CA THR A 53 2.67 2.40 2.08
C THR A 53 1.96 3.66 1.61
N HIS A 54 1.63 4.59 2.52
CA HIS A 54 0.97 5.88 2.22
C HIS A 54 1.90 7.09 2.37
N GLY A 55 3.16 6.87 2.63
CA GLY A 55 4.16 7.94 2.75
C GLY A 55 4.54 8.55 1.40
N ALA A 56 5.13 9.73 1.46
CA ALA A 56 5.49 10.50 0.28
C ALA A 56 6.39 9.75 -0.71
N SER A 57 7.30 8.90 -0.24
CA SER A 57 8.23 8.19 -1.12
C SER A 57 7.52 7.10 -1.94
N MET A 58 6.98 6.06 -1.30
CA MET A 58 6.38 4.93 -2.02
C MET A 58 5.09 5.33 -2.75
N ASN A 59 4.19 6.00 -2.04
CA ASN A 59 2.85 6.31 -2.51
C ASN A 59 2.83 7.47 -3.51
N MET A 60 3.49 8.60 -3.19
CA MET A 60 3.41 9.80 -4.02
C MET A 60 4.53 9.85 -5.05
N THR A 61 5.81 9.65 -4.65
CA THR A 61 6.98 9.83 -5.51
C THR A 61 7.15 8.75 -6.57
N TYR A 62 6.73 7.50 -6.30
CA TYR A 62 6.82 6.44 -7.32
C TYR A 62 5.46 6.02 -7.84
N ALA A 63 4.64 5.36 -7.04
CA ALA A 63 3.37 4.81 -7.51
C ALA A 63 2.42 5.90 -8.03
N GLY A 64 2.27 7.01 -7.31
CA GLY A 64 1.40 8.11 -7.69
C GLY A 64 1.91 8.94 -8.87
N LEU A 65 3.24 9.07 -9.03
CA LEU A 65 3.83 9.66 -10.25
C LEU A 65 3.56 8.79 -11.47
N TRP A 66 3.80 7.48 -11.37
CA TRP A 66 3.61 6.56 -12.48
C TRP A 66 2.12 6.33 -12.80
N ALA A 67 1.25 6.54 -11.82
CA ALA A 67 -0.19 6.64 -12.02
C ALA A 67 -0.64 8.03 -12.51
N GLN A 68 0.26 9.00 -12.66
CA GLN A 68 -0.01 10.38 -13.07
C GLN A 68 -1.11 11.08 -12.24
N HIS A 69 -1.16 10.79 -10.94
CA HIS A 69 -1.87 11.62 -9.97
C HIS A 69 -1.07 12.88 -9.64
N TYR A 70 0.25 12.73 -9.57
CA TYR A 70 1.20 13.77 -9.24
C TYR A 70 2.23 13.93 -10.35
N ALA A 71 2.89 15.07 -10.36
CA ALA A 71 4.06 15.35 -11.21
C ALA A 71 5.10 16.13 -10.40
N LYS A 72 6.36 16.00 -10.76
CA LYS A 72 7.45 16.70 -10.07
C LYS A 72 7.64 18.12 -10.60
N ILE A 73 7.92 19.04 -9.66
CA ILE A 73 8.33 20.40 -9.95
C ILE A 73 9.76 20.69 -9.49
N GLN A 74 10.33 19.81 -8.68
CA GLN A 74 11.73 19.78 -8.24
C GLN A 74 12.20 18.34 -8.13
N TYR A 75 13.50 18.08 -8.30
CA TYR A 75 14.08 16.73 -8.26
C TYR A 75 13.33 15.80 -9.21
N ILE A 76 13.33 16.16 -10.47
CA ILE A 76 12.43 15.64 -11.52
C ILE A 76 12.81 14.28 -12.10
N ASP A 77 13.93 13.76 -11.70
CA ASP A 77 14.49 12.49 -12.20
C ASP A 77 13.57 11.27 -11.97
N GLU A 78 12.84 11.21 -10.86
CA GLU A 78 11.86 10.13 -10.66
C GLU A 78 10.68 10.20 -11.67
N ASP A 79 10.34 11.43 -12.11
CA ASP A 79 9.28 11.64 -13.12
C ASP A 79 9.73 11.24 -14.55
N TRP A 80 11.04 11.12 -14.77
CA TRP A 80 11.61 10.58 -16.02
C TRP A 80 11.82 9.07 -16.00
N TYR A 81 11.38 8.40 -14.94
CA TYR A 81 11.63 6.97 -14.68
C TYR A 81 13.11 6.65 -14.46
N GLU A 82 13.92 7.62 -14.02
CA GLU A 82 15.33 7.36 -13.72
C GLU A 82 15.43 6.28 -12.64
N TYR A 83 16.18 5.24 -12.98
CA TYR A 83 16.35 4.09 -12.08
C TYR A 83 17.48 4.35 -11.08
N ARG A 84 17.11 4.30 -9.80
CA ARG A 84 18.06 4.32 -8.68
C ARG A 84 17.94 2.98 -7.95
N PRO A 85 18.99 2.13 -7.99
CA PRO A 85 18.93 0.78 -7.41
C PRO A 85 18.42 0.73 -5.97
N ASP A 86 18.83 1.71 -5.14
CA ASP A 86 18.50 1.73 -3.72
C ASP A 86 17.14 2.34 -3.39
N ALA A 87 16.48 2.97 -4.36
CA ALA A 87 15.23 3.71 -4.13
C ALA A 87 14.12 2.86 -3.52
N PHE A 88 14.07 1.57 -3.87
CA PHE A 88 13.04 0.63 -3.43
C PHE A 88 13.47 -0.28 -2.28
N THR A 89 14.78 -0.32 -1.96
CA THR A 89 15.33 -1.21 -0.93
C THR A 89 14.73 -0.93 0.45
N ALA A 90 14.71 0.33 0.87
CA ALA A 90 14.16 0.70 2.17
C ALA A 90 12.65 0.40 2.31
N HIS A 91 11.89 0.42 1.20
CA HIS A 91 10.47 0.09 1.22
C HIS A 91 10.24 -1.41 1.35
N PHE A 92 10.93 -2.21 0.53
CA PHE A 92 10.82 -3.67 0.56
C PHE A 92 11.29 -4.20 1.93
N ASP A 93 12.55 -3.96 2.28
CA ASP A 93 13.15 -4.45 3.53
C ASP A 93 12.37 -3.98 4.75
N GLY A 94 11.96 -2.70 4.75
CA GLY A 94 11.25 -2.13 5.87
C GLY A 94 9.82 -2.63 6.06
N LEU A 95 9.17 -3.17 5.01
CA LEU A 95 7.87 -3.84 5.15
C LEU A 95 8.05 -5.24 5.75
N TYR A 96 9.09 -5.99 5.36
CA TYR A 96 9.36 -7.32 5.90
C TYR A 96 9.86 -7.28 7.33
N THR A 97 10.84 -6.42 7.64
CA THR A 97 11.50 -6.37 8.95
C THR A 97 10.70 -5.64 10.04
N GLY A 98 9.75 -4.79 9.64
CA GLY A 98 8.87 -4.05 10.55
C GLY A 98 7.48 -4.67 10.63
N PRO A 99 6.48 -4.09 9.92
CA PRO A 99 5.08 -4.43 10.11
C PRO A 99 4.76 -5.90 9.84
N LEU A 100 5.35 -6.54 8.83
CA LEU A 100 5.09 -7.96 8.56
C LEU A 100 5.67 -8.87 9.64
N GLY A 101 6.87 -8.56 10.16
CA GLY A 101 7.46 -9.28 11.29
C GLY A 101 6.61 -9.16 12.57
N ASP A 102 6.13 -7.95 12.86
CA ASP A 102 5.23 -7.68 13.99
C ASP A 102 3.93 -8.47 13.86
N LEU A 103 3.29 -8.45 12.67
CA LEU A 103 2.05 -9.20 12.41
C LEU A 103 2.27 -10.72 12.51
N GLN A 104 3.40 -11.23 12.02
CA GLN A 104 3.73 -12.65 12.17
C GLN A 104 3.92 -13.04 13.64
N SER A 105 4.53 -12.15 14.45
CA SER A 105 4.64 -12.36 15.90
C SER A 105 3.26 -12.46 16.57
N ILE A 106 2.29 -11.60 16.17
CA ILE A 106 0.91 -11.71 16.65
C ILE A 106 0.29 -13.03 16.21
N ILE A 107 0.41 -13.41 14.95
CA ILE A 107 -0.16 -14.66 14.41
C ILE A 107 0.36 -15.88 15.15
N ASN A 108 1.64 -15.87 15.55
CA ASN A 108 2.24 -16.97 16.28
C ASN A 108 1.82 -17.06 17.77
N LYS A 109 1.33 -15.95 18.35
CA LYS A 109 1.07 -15.86 19.81
C LYS A 109 -0.41 -15.68 20.16
N ALA A 110 -1.21 -15.11 19.26
CA ALA A 110 -2.63 -14.84 19.53
C ALA A 110 -3.43 -16.14 19.64
N PRO A 111 -4.45 -16.19 20.52
CA PRO A 111 -5.39 -17.31 20.55
C PRO A 111 -6.10 -17.50 19.21
N ASP A 112 -6.44 -18.75 18.87
CA ASP A 112 -7.21 -19.11 17.67
C ASP A 112 -8.53 -19.79 18.10
N PRO A 113 -9.71 -19.18 17.80
CA PRO A 113 -9.93 -17.91 17.13
C PRO A 113 -9.83 -16.70 18.07
N SER A 114 -9.41 -15.53 17.53
CA SER A 114 -9.46 -14.24 18.23
C SER A 114 -9.58 -13.07 17.25
N ASN A 115 -10.09 -11.93 17.73
CA ASN A 115 -10.10 -10.68 16.95
C ASN A 115 -8.67 -10.20 16.64
N MET A 116 -7.74 -10.41 17.55
CA MET A 116 -6.33 -10.05 17.40
C MET A 116 -5.68 -10.82 16.24
N LEU A 117 -5.90 -12.13 16.18
CA LEU A 117 -5.43 -12.97 15.06
C LEU A 117 -6.07 -12.54 13.74
N ALA A 118 -7.38 -12.28 13.75
CA ALA A 118 -8.11 -11.83 12.56
C ALA A 118 -7.60 -10.47 12.01
N ALA A 119 -7.36 -9.50 12.90
CA ALA A 119 -6.79 -8.20 12.52
C ALA A 119 -5.37 -8.35 11.95
N ALA A 120 -4.53 -9.18 12.58
CA ALA A 120 -3.18 -9.45 12.11
C ALA A 120 -3.17 -10.11 10.72
N LEU A 121 -4.01 -11.11 10.49
CA LEU A 121 -4.16 -11.74 9.17
C LEU A 121 -4.65 -10.75 8.12
N THR A 122 -5.60 -9.88 8.46
CA THR A 122 -6.13 -8.85 7.55
C THR A 122 -5.04 -7.87 7.14
N MET A 123 -4.28 -7.32 8.09
CA MET A 123 -3.21 -6.38 7.80
C MET A 123 -2.02 -7.03 7.10
N LYS A 124 -1.67 -8.27 7.44
CA LYS A 124 -0.66 -9.05 6.73
C LYS A 124 -1.05 -9.22 5.25
N ALA A 125 -2.30 -9.58 4.99
CA ALA A 125 -2.81 -9.70 3.62
C ALA A 125 -2.79 -8.35 2.88
N TYR A 126 -3.14 -7.26 3.56
CA TYR A 126 -3.08 -5.91 2.99
C TYR A 126 -1.66 -5.54 2.55
N TYR A 127 -0.65 -5.69 3.41
CA TYR A 127 0.73 -5.34 3.06
C TYR A 127 1.31 -6.27 1.99
N PHE A 128 1.08 -7.58 2.07
CA PHE A 128 1.54 -8.49 1.01
C PHE A 128 0.85 -8.25 -0.33
N SER A 129 -0.41 -7.80 -0.35
CA SER A 129 -1.06 -7.42 -1.61
C SER A 129 -0.34 -6.25 -2.28
N ILE A 130 0.03 -5.22 -1.52
CA ILE A 130 0.81 -4.09 -2.03
C ILE A 130 2.20 -4.55 -2.50
N ILE A 131 2.89 -5.38 -1.71
CA ILE A 131 4.22 -5.86 -2.05
C ILE A 131 4.20 -6.65 -3.37
N THR A 132 3.31 -7.64 -3.49
CA THR A 132 3.25 -8.43 -4.73
C THR A 132 2.77 -7.60 -5.93
N ASP A 133 1.88 -6.63 -5.70
CA ASP A 133 1.42 -5.74 -6.77
C ASP A 133 2.51 -4.78 -7.25
N MET A 134 3.43 -4.37 -6.38
CA MET A 134 4.56 -3.51 -6.76
C MET A 134 5.74 -4.30 -7.34
N TRP A 135 6.12 -5.44 -6.75
CA TRP A 135 7.32 -6.19 -7.12
C TRP A 135 7.08 -7.49 -7.90
N GLY A 136 5.82 -7.97 -7.99
CA GLY A 136 5.50 -9.24 -8.62
C GLY A 136 5.73 -10.43 -7.70
N GLU A 137 6.56 -11.40 -8.13
CA GLU A 137 6.96 -12.52 -7.27
C GLU A 137 7.80 -12.02 -6.11
N VAL A 138 7.48 -12.47 -4.90
CA VAL A 138 8.17 -12.08 -3.66
C VAL A 138 8.19 -13.25 -2.68
N PRO A 139 9.11 -13.28 -1.69
CA PRO A 139 9.05 -14.26 -0.62
C PRO A 139 7.72 -14.15 0.16
N TYR A 140 6.95 -15.23 0.21
CA TYR A 140 5.65 -15.26 0.90
C TYR A 140 5.48 -16.50 1.78
N THR A 141 5.55 -17.71 1.21
CA THR A 141 5.26 -18.95 1.95
C THR A 141 6.34 -19.32 2.95
N GLU A 142 7.60 -19.03 2.64
CA GLU A 142 8.77 -19.29 3.52
C GLU A 142 9.23 -18.02 4.25
N ALA A 143 8.57 -16.88 4.01
CA ALA A 143 8.96 -15.62 4.61
C ALA A 143 8.52 -15.50 6.08
N LEU A 144 9.20 -14.60 6.82
CA LEU A 144 8.88 -14.21 8.20
C LEU A 144 9.13 -15.30 9.26
N ASP A 145 9.68 -16.43 8.89
CA ASP A 145 10.09 -17.48 9.81
C ASP A 145 11.50 -17.99 9.46
N VAL A 146 12.48 -17.51 10.23
CA VAL A 146 13.89 -17.90 10.04
C VAL A 146 14.17 -19.38 10.33
N ALA A 147 13.27 -20.06 11.05
CA ALA A 147 13.38 -21.49 11.27
C ALA A 147 12.97 -22.30 10.02
N VAL A 148 12.14 -21.71 9.16
CA VAL A 148 11.75 -22.30 7.88
C VAL A 148 12.84 -22.04 6.85
N SER A 149 13.24 -20.78 6.66
CA SER A 149 14.30 -20.43 5.69
C SER A 149 14.97 -19.11 6.04
N THR A 150 16.29 -19.05 5.87
CA THR A 150 17.07 -17.80 5.89
C THR A 150 17.26 -17.20 4.50
N THR A 151 16.91 -17.97 3.45
CA THR A 151 16.94 -17.57 2.03
C THR A 151 15.63 -18.01 1.37
N PRO A 152 14.48 -17.37 1.72
CA PRO A 152 13.16 -17.83 1.30
C PRO A 152 12.99 -17.76 -0.23
N GLN A 153 12.25 -18.71 -0.79
CA GLN A 153 11.89 -18.72 -2.20
C GLN A 153 10.94 -17.56 -2.54
N TYR A 154 11.02 -17.10 -3.78
CA TYR A 154 10.08 -16.15 -4.37
C TYR A 154 8.89 -16.91 -4.93
N ASP A 155 7.71 -16.65 -4.39
CA ASP A 155 6.47 -17.29 -4.80
C ASP A 155 5.86 -16.60 -6.02
N ALA A 156 5.25 -17.41 -6.89
CA ALA A 156 4.46 -16.88 -8.00
C ALA A 156 3.26 -16.06 -7.49
N GLN A 157 2.89 -14.98 -8.20
CA GLN A 157 1.75 -14.15 -7.79
C GLN A 157 0.45 -14.94 -7.62
N SER A 158 0.22 -16.00 -8.42
CA SER A 158 -0.94 -16.88 -8.27
C SER A 158 -1.00 -17.59 -6.91
N VAL A 159 0.15 -18.03 -6.39
CA VAL A 159 0.27 -18.65 -5.07
C VAL A 159 0.01 -17.63 -3.97
N ILE A 160 0.62 -16.44 -4.11
CA ILE A 160 0.43 -15.34 -3.16
C ILE A 160 -1.05 -14.95 -3.08
N TYR A 161 -1.68 -14.66 -4.21
CA TYR A 161 -3.09 -14.25 -4.26
C TYR A 161 -4.04 -15.29 -3.68
N ALA A 162 -3.82 -16.59 -3.96
CA ALA A 162 -4.59 -17.67 -3.37
C ALA A 162 -4.44 -17.72 -1.84
N GLY A 163 -3.22 -17.49 -1.34
CA GLY A 163 -2.93 -17.40 0.09
C GLY A 163 -3.65 -16.20 0.74
N LEU A 164 -3.53 -15.02 0.15
CA LEU A 164 -4.15 -13.80 0.68
C LEU A 164 -5.67 -13.89 0.73
N VAL A 165 -6.31 -14.40 -0.33
CA VAL A 165 -7.77 -14.61 -0.39
C VAL A 165 -8.23 -15.58 0.70
N ARG A 166 -7.50 -16.69 0.89
CA ARG A 166 -7.77 -17.66 1.96
C ARG A 166 -7.64 -17.03 3.35
N ASP A 167 -6.55 -16.30 3.59
CA ASP A 167 -6.26 -15.70 4.91
C ASP A 167 -7.30 -14.63 5.26
N LEU A 168 -7.74 -13.81 4.29
CA LEU A 168 -8.82 -12.83 4.47
C LEU A 168 -10.18 -13.50 4.74
N LYS A 169 -10.48 -14.62 4.07
CA LYS A 169 -11.69 -15.40 4.33
C LYS A 169 -11.71 -15.95 5.75
N THR A 170 -10.57 -16.49 6.20
CA THR A 170 -10.37 -16.99 7.55
C THR A 170 -10.52 -15.86 8.57
N ALA A 171 -9.83 -14.73 8.36
CA ALA A 171 -9.92 -13.55 9.23
C ALA A 171 -11.37 -13.06 9.37
N ALA A 172 -12.09 -12.90 8.25
CA ALA A 172 -13.49 -12.47 8.28
C ALA A 172 -14.41 -13.40 9.09
N SER A 173 -14.10 -14.69 9.17
CA SER A 173 -14.88 -15.67 9.95
C SER A 173 -14.55 -15.65 11.44
N MET A 174 -13.39 -15.11 11.84
CA MET A 174 -12.93 -15.07 13.24
C MET A 174 -13.44 -13.83 13.99
N PHE A 175 -13.75 -12.71 13.32
CA PHE A 175 -14.21 -11.52 14.01
C PHE A 175 -15.51 -11.75 14.77
N GLY A 176 -15.63 -11.08 15.92
CA GLY A 176 -16.79 -11.19 16.84
C GLY A 176 -16.49 -11.98 18.09
N GLN A 177 -15.20 -12.27 18.39
CA GLN A 177 -14.77 -12.83 19.66
C GLN A 177 -14.82 -11.80 20.78
N SER A 178 -14.54 -12.21 22.02
CA SER A 178 -14.63 -11.35 23.20
C SER A 178 -13.33 -10.60 23.51
N ASP A 179 -12.21 -10.91 22.83
CA ASP A 179 -10.95 -10.21 23.01
C ASP A 179 -10.99 -8.80 22.41
N ASP A 180 -10.34 -7.85 23.09
CA ASP A 180 -10.27 -6.45 22.69
C ASP A 180 -8.98 -6.19 21.90
N LEU A 181 -9.09 -5.43 20.82
CA LEU A 181 -7.93 -4.93 20.06
C LEU A 181 -7.24 -3.75 20.79
N GLY A 182 -7.92 -3.15 21.77
CA GLY A 182 -7.42 -2.07 22.59
C GLY A 182 -7.00 -0.83 21.80
N ALA A 183 -6.14 -0.02 22.41
CA ALA A 183 -5.58 1.17 21.79
C ALA A 183 -4.64 0.88 20.60
N GLY A 184 -4.36 -0.40 20.32
CA GLY A 184 -3.58 -0.83 19.15
C GLY A 184 -4.34 -0.72 17.83
N ASP A 185 -5.67 -0.66 17.88
CA ASP A 185 -6.49 -0.51 16.68
C ASP A 185 -6.60 0.96 16.24
N LEU A 186 -5.69 1.36 15.35
CA LEU A 186 -5.66 2.70 14.75
C LEU A 186 -6.65 2.87 13.59
N ILE A 187 -7.37 1.82 13.18
CA ILE A 187 -8.25 1.85 12.00
C ILE A 187 -9.70 2.01 12.41
N TYR A 188 -10.18 1.20 13.36
CA TYR A 188 -11.59 1.18 13.73
C TYR A 188 -11.87 1.32 15.24
N GLY A 189 -10.80 1.50 16.05
CA GLY A 189 -10.96 1.70 17.50
C GLY A 189 -11.64 0.54 18.21
N GLY A 190 -11.45 -0.69 17.76
CA GLY A 190 -12.02 -1.91 18.35
C GLY A 190 -13.33 -2.39 17.71
N ASP A 191 -13.86 -1.71 16.68
CA ASP A 191 -15.06 -2.15 15.97
C ASP A 191 -14.78 -3.36 15.06
N THR A 192 -14.95 -4.55 15.62
CA THR A 192 -14.70 -5.82 14.92
C THR A 192 -15.67 -6.09 13.77
N GLY A 193 -16.87 -5.47 13.79
CA GLY A 193 -17.82 -5.53 12.69
C GLY A 193 -17.30 -4.81 11.45
N LYS A 194 -16.69 -3.63 11.62
CA LYS A 194 -16.05 -2.92 10.53
C LYS A 194 -14.78 -3.63 10.05
N TRP A 195 -14.00 -4.24 10.95
CA TRP A 195 -12.86 -5.08 10.58
C TRP A 195 -13.26 -6.25 9.68
N LYS A 196 -14.36 -6.96 10.02
CA LYS A 196 -14.92 -8.04 9.18
C LYS A 196 -15.26 -7.53 7.78
N LYS A 197 -15.90 -6.37 7.69
CA LYS A 197 -16.24 -5.73 6.41
C LYS A 197 -14.99 -5.34 5.62
N PHE A 198 -13.97 -4.81 6.28
CA PHE A 198 -12.70 -4.49 5.63
C PHE A 198 -12.02 -5.74 5.08
N ALA A 199 -11.89 -6.81 5.88
CA ALA A 199 -11.31 -8.07 5.42
C ALA A 199 -12.03 -8.62 4.17
N ASN A 200 -13.36 -8.62 4.18
CA ASN A 200 -14.17 -9.05 3.03
C ASN A 200 -14.04 -8.11 1.83
N SER A 201 -13.97 -6.80 2.05
CA SER A 201 -13.83 -5.82 0.96
C SER A 201 -12.46 -5.89 0.31
N LEU A 202 -11.39 -6.07 1.11
CA LEU A 202 -10.05 -6.33 0.60
C LEU A 202 -10.01 -7.66 -0.18
N ARG A 203 -10.69 -8.70 0.32
CA ARG A 203 -10.86 -9.95 -0.42
C ARG A 203 -11.55 -9.72 -1.77
N ALA A 204 -12.61 -8.90 -1.82
CA ALA A 204 -13.28 -8.55 -3.06
C ALA A 204 -12.36 -7.81 -4.04
N ARG A 205 -11.48 -6.90 -3.56
CA ARG A 205 -10.45 -6.23 -4.37
C ARG A 205 -9.55 -7.26 -5.06
N LEU A 206 -8.97 -8.19 -4.28
CA LEU A 206 -8.05 -9.21 -4.81
C LEU A 206 -8.74 -10.19 -5.76
N LEU A 207 -9.94 -10.65 -5.42
CA LEU A 207 -10.75 -11.52 -6.29
C LEU A 207 -11.09 -10.82 -7.61
N ASN A 208 -11.52 -9.54 -7.57
CA ASN A 208 -11.83 -8.78 -8.77
C ASN A 208 -10.61 -8.57 -9.67
N ARG A 209 -9.44 -8.32 -9.07
CA ARG A 209 -8.19 -8.13 -9.80
C ARG A 209 -7.79 -9.37 -10.59
N ALA A 210 -7.98 -10.55 -10.02
CA ALA A 210 -7.51 -11.82 -10.59
C ALA A 210 -8.63 -12.74 -11.13
N LYS A 211 -9.90 -12.30 -11.14
CA LYS A 211 -11.07 -13.11 -11.54
C LYS A 211 -10.98 -13.77 -12.93
N HIS A 212 -10.21 -13.17 -13.83
CA HIS A 212 -10.01 -13.67 -15.19
C HIS A 212 -8.90 -14.71 -15.29
N LYS A 213 -8.11 -14.91 -14.22
CA LYS A 213 -7.05 -15.91 -14.15
C LYS A 213 -7.51 -17.21 -13.50
N ASP A 214 -8.53 -17.14 -12.65
CA ASP A 214 -9.07 -18.32 -11.95
C ASP A 214 -10.60 -18.20 -11.83
N ALA A 215 -11.32 -19.18 -12.38
CA ALA A 215 -12.78 -19.25 -12.32
C ALA A 215 -13.31 -19.36 -10.87
N ALA A 216 -12.53 -19.93 -9.95
CA ALA A 216 -12.89 -19.99 -8.53
C ALA A 216 -12.93 -18.57 -7.93
N PHE A 217 -12.00 -17.69 -8.30
CA PHE A 217 -11.99 -16.29 -7.88
C PHE A 217 -13.22 -15.53 -8.39
N ALA A 218 -13.60 -15.75 -9.64
CA ALA A 218 -14.81 -15.15 -10.20
C ALA A 218 -16.06 -15.62 -9.45
N THR A 219 -16.17 -16.91 -9.16
CA THR A 219 -17.31 -17.50 -8.43
C THR A 219 -17.39 -16.97 -6.99
N GLU A 220 -16.24 -16.92 -6.28
CA GLU A 220 -16.19 -16.42 -4.90
C GLU A 220 -16.51 -14.91 -4.84
N LEU A 221 -16.03 -14.12 -5.81
CA LEU A 221 -16.39 -12.70 -5.91
C LEU A 221 -17.90 -12.52 -6.07
N GLN A 222 -18.57 -13.27 -6.96
CA GLN A 222 -20.00 -13.16 -7.14
C GLN A 222 -20.79 -13.50 -5.86
N ALA A 223 -20.36 -14.55 -5.14
CA ALA A 223 -20.95 -14.93 -3.86
C ALA A 223 -20.77 -13.83 -2.80
N LEU A 224 -19.60 -13.22 -2.73
CA LEU A 224 -19.31 -12.14 -1.78
C LEU A 224 -20.12 -10.87 -2.09
N LEU A 225 -20.21 -10.48 -3.36
CA LEU A 225 -20.99 -9.32 -3.81
C LEU A 225 -22.52 -9.53 -3.74
N ALA A 226 -22.98 -10.75 -3.50
CA ALA A 226 -24.40 -11.03 -3.23
C ALA A 226 -24.82 -10.62 -1.81
N ASN A 227 -23.85 -10.42 -0.89
CA ASN A 227 -24.08 -10.07 0.51
C ASN A 227 -23.46 -8.70 0.84
N PRO A 228 -23.99 -7.58 0.36
CA PRO A 228 -23.39 -6.26 0.53
C PRO A 228 -23.25 -5.83 1.99
N ALA A 229 -24.04 -6.40 2.92
CA ALA A 229 -23.91 -6.12 4.34
C ALA A 229 -22.60 -6.63 4.96
N ASP A 230 -21.96 -7.60 4.32
CA ASP A 230 -20.64 -8.12 4.74
C ASP A 230 -19.45 -7.31 4.19
N LEU A 231 -19.71 -6.27 3.40
CA LEU A 231 -18.74 -5.36 2.82
C LEU A 231 -18.81 -3.97 3.43
N ILE A 232 -17.79 -3.13 3.20
CA ILE A 232 -17.86 -1.70 3.50
C ILE A 232 -19.08 -1.13 2.73
N ALA A 233 -20.05 -0.57 3.44
CA ALA A 233 -21.37 -0.17 2.90
C ALA A 233 -21.66 1.32 3.04
N SER A 234 -20.73 2.10 3.62
CA SER A 234 -20.84 3.56 3.75
C SER A 234 -19.45 4.18 3.95
N ASN A 235 -19.33 5.50 3.72
CA ASN A 235 -18.08 6.23 3.97
C ASN A 235 -17.65 6.23 5.45
N SER A 236 -18.58 6.03 6.40
CA SER A 236 -18.26 5.91 7.83
C SER A 236 -17.63 4.56 8.21
N GLU A 237 -17.59 3.64 7.26
CA GLU A 237 -16.95 2.32 7.39
C GLU A 237 -15.63 2.21 6.59
N ASN A 238 -15.20 3.29 5.94
CA ASN A 238 -13.93 3.30 5.22
C ASN A 238 -12.80 2.82 6.13
N ALA A 239 -11.95 1.93 5.61
CA ALA A 239 -10.73 1.53 6.30
C ALA A 239 -9.70 2.64 6.15
N GLN A 240 -9.38 3.30 7.27
CA GLN A 240 -8.45 4.41 7.28
C GLN A 240 -7.75 4.54 8.62
N MET A 241 -6.49 4.98 8.60
CA MET A 241 -5.75 5.33 9.79
C MET A 241 -5.72 6.84 9.93
N SER A 242 -6.29 7.35 11.03
CA SER A 242 -6.21 8.77 11.39
C SER A 242 -4.96 9.04 12.22
N TYR A 243 -4.49 10.27 12.16
CA TYR A 243 -3.30 10.71 12.89
C TYR A 243 -3.70 11.71 13.98
N PRO A 244 -2.88 11.86 15.05
CA PRO A 244 -3.13 12.90 16.04
C PRO A 244 -2.89 14.28 15.42
N ASP A 245 -3.67 15.27 15.89
CA ASP A 245 -3.52 16.66 15.47
C ASP A 245 -2.30 17.29 16.14
N ASN A 246 -1.11 16.87 15.69
CA ASN A 246 0.17 17.42 16.12
C ASN A 246 1.24 17.18 15.04
N THR A 247 2.36 17.91 15.12
CA THR A 247 3.43 17.85 14.11
C THR A 247 4.31 16.60 14.20
N VAL A 248 4.39 15.95 15.37
CA VAL A 248 5.35 14.85 15.61
C VAL A 248 4.86 13.54 14.97
N ASN A 249 3.58 13.20 15.19
CA ASN A 249 2.97 11.97 14.71
C ASN A 249 1.95 12.20 13.59
N SER A 250 2.08 13.31 12.87
CA SER A 250 1.18 13.74 11.81
C SER A 250 1.10 12.77 10.64
N ASN A 251 0.11 13.03 9.77
CA ASN A 251 0.01 12.40 8.46
C ASN A 251 1.36 12.48 7.72
N PRO A 252 1.82 11.40 7.05
CA PRO A 252 3.13 11.37 6.40
C PRO A 252 3.28 12.38 5.26
N LEU A 253 2.21 12.76 4.55
CA LEU A 253 2.28 13.78 3.51
C LEU A 253 2.36 15.19 4.10
N TYR A 254 1.68 15.44 5.24
CA TYR A 254 1.86 16.65 6.02
C TYR A 254 3.30 16.75 6.53
N SER A 255 3.81 15.68 7.14
CA SER A 255 5.20 15.64 7.64
C SER A 255 6.21 15.92 6.53
N ASN A 256 6.03 15.33 5.36
CA ASN A 256 6.90 15.58 4.22
C ASN A 256 6.92 17.07 3.80
N LYS A 257 5.77 17.75 3.80
CA LYS A 257 5.70 19.17 3.46
C LYS A 257 6.25 20.08 4.57
N TYR A 258 5.82 19.87 5.82
CA TYR A 258 6.03 20.82 6.90
C TYR A 258 7.21 20.49 7.81
N ASN A 259 7.49 19.20 8.08
CA ASN A 259 8.60 18.79 8.91
C ASN A 259 9.89 18.61 8.10
N ASP A 260 9.77 18.02 6.89
CA ASP A 260 10.92 17.77 6.00
C ASP A 260 11.17 18.94 5.03
N GLY A 261 10.27 19.93 4.97
CA GLY A 261 10.36 21.08 4.07
C GLY A 261 10.26 20.73 2.59
N ARG A 262 9.64 19.60 2.23
CA ARG A 262 9.57 19.10 0.85
C ARG A 262 8.28 19.54 0.16
N ASN A 263 8.41 20.27 -0.93
CA ASN A 263 7.29 20.67 -1.77
C ASN A 263 7.61 20.42 -3.25
N ASP A 264 8.00 19.19 -3.56
CA ASP A 264 8.56 18.79 -4.84
C ASP A 264 7.49 18.37 -5.85
N HIS A 265 6.23 18.23 -5.41
CA HIS A 265 5.14 17.67 -6.19
C HIS A 265 4.03 18.70 -6.42
N ALA A 266 3.47 18.67 -7.61
CA ALA A 266 2.21 19.32 -7.97
C ALA A 266 1.21 18.27 -8.44
N VAL A 267 -0.04 18.66 -8.68
CA VAL A 267 -1.04 17.78 -9.29
C VAL A 267 -0.70 17.60 -10.77
N SER A 268 -0.79 16.35 -11.26
CA SER A 268 -0.50 16.04 -12.67
C SER A 268 -1.47 16.70 -13.64
N LYS A 269 -0.94 17.09 -14.81
CA LYS A 269 -1.76 17.59 -15.94
C LYS A 269 -2.80 16.56 -16.37
N THR A 270 -2.45 15.28 -16.39
CA THR A 270 -3.37 14.16 -16.73
C THR A 270 -4.60 14.17 -15.81
N LEU A 271 -4.40 14.33 -14.50
CA LEU A 271 -5.50 14.39 -13.53
C LEU A 271 -6.36 15.65 -13.73
N VAL A 272 -5.72 16.83 -13.78
CA VAL A 272 -6.44 18.12 -13.88
C VAL A 272 -7.23 18.19 -15.18
N ASP A 273 -6.65 17.79 -16.29
CA ASP A 273 -7.32 17.81 -17.60
C ASP A 273 -8.52 16.87 -17.64
N LEU A 274 -8.35 15.63 -17.12
CA LEU A 274 -9.45 14.66 -17.08
C LEU A 274 -10.59 15.20 -16.21
N MET A 275 -10.31 15.66 -15.00
CA MET A 275 -11.34 16.21 -14.11
C MET A 275 -12.03 17.45 -14.67
N THR A 276 -11.28 18.33 -15.32
CA THR A 276 -11.82 19.52 -15.96
C THR A 276 -12.75 19.16 -17.14
N SER A 277 -12.34 18.19 -17.96
CA SER A 277 -13.10 17.76 -19.14
C SER A 277 -14.50 17.22 -18.82
N ILE A 278 -14.68 16.62 -17.64
CA ILE A 278 -15.96 16.09 -17.17
C ILE A 278 -16.63 16.97 -16.12
N SER A 279 -16.05 18.13 -15.80
CA SER A 279 -16.53 19.03 -14.74
C SER A 279 -16.65 18.34 -13.38
N ASP A 280 -15.63 17.57 -12.98
CA ASP A 280 -15.63 16.78 -11.74
C ASP A 280 -15.63 17.70 -10.52
N PRO A 281 -16.63 17.60 -9.63
CA PRO A 281 -16.76 18.48 -8.46
C PRO A 281 -15.67 18.26 -7.40
N ARG A 282 -14.87 17.21 -7.49
CA ARG A 282 -13.74 16.92 -6.57
C ARG A 282 -12.49 17.74 -6.92
N LEU A 283 -12.39 18.32 -8.13
CA LEU A 283 -11.19 19.07 -8.56
C LEU A 283 -10.76 20.14 -7.55
N PRO A 284 -11.66 20.99 -6.99
CA PRO A 284 -11.28 21.98 -5.98
C PRO A 284 -10.77 21.41 -4.65
N VAL A 285 -11.00 20.12 -4.38
CA VAL A 285 -10.49 19.42 -3.19
C VAL A 285 -9.12 18.80 -3.49
N TYR A 286 -8.93 18.28 -4.70
CA TYR A 286 -7.70 17.58 -5.12
C TYR A 286 -6.58 18.54 -5.48
N ALA A 287 -6.93 19.72 -5.99
CA ALA A 287 -5.99 20.70 -6.49
C ALA A 287 -6.31 22.12 -5.98
N GLU A 288 -5.29 22.86 -5.62
CA GLU A 288 -5.41 24.29 -5.37
C GLU A 288 -5.29 25.06 -6.69
N LYS A 289 -5.92 26.23 -6.77
CA LYS A 289 -5.71 27.14 -7.90
C LYS A 289 -4.30 27.72 -7.84
N ASN A 290 -3.70 27.90 -9.02
CA ASN A 290 -2.44 28.65 -9.15
C ASN A 290 -2.64 30.15 -8.84
N ASP A 291 -1.56 30.92 -8.82
CA ASP A 291 -1.60 32.38 -8.53
C ASP A 291 -2.47 33.19 -9.49
N ALA A 292 -2.71 32.67 -10.70
CA ALA A 292 -3.62 33.29 -11.68
C ALA A 292 -5.09 32.91 -11.48
N GLY A 293 -5.42 32.10 -10.44
CA GLY A 293 -6.77 31.67 -10.10
C GLY A 293 -7.31 30.53 -10.96
N ASN A 294 -6.45 29.74 -11.64
CA ASN A 294 -6.82 28.67 -12.53
C ASN A 294 -6.35 27.29 -11.98
N TYR A 295 -7.02 26.22 -12.38
CA TYR A 295 -6.53 24.87 -12.22
C TYR A 295 -5.63 24.52 -13.41
N VAL A 296 -4.33 24.31 -13.14
CA VAL A 296 -3.31 24.00 -14.15
C VAL A 296 -2.43 22.86 -13.62
N GLY A 297 -2.54 21.68 -14.20
CA GLY A 297 -1.71 20.55 -13.81
C GLY A 297 -0.28 20.66 -14.37
N GLN A 298 0.69 20.13 -13.62
CA GLN A 298 2.08 19.99 -14.05
C GLN A 298 2.18 18.81 -15.03
N PRO A 299 2.72 19.00 -16.26
CA PRO A 299 3.03 17.87 -17.12
C PRO A 299 4.08 16.95 -16.50
N ASN A 300 3.85 15.62 -16.55
CA ASN A 300 4.83 14.64 -16.10
C ASN A 300 6.04 14.58 -17.05
N GLY A 301 7.22 14.34 -16.50
CA GLY A 301 8.45 14.05 -17.24
C GLY A 301 9.00 15.22 -18.04
N THR A 302 8.80 16.44 -17.62
CA THR A 302 9.37 17.62 -18.28
C THR A 302 10.76 17.96 -17.74
N VAL A 303 11.72 18.30 -18.62
CA VAL A 303 13.08 18.77 -18.23
C VAL A 303 13.06 20.14 -17.56
N GLU A 304 12.12 20.98 -17.94
CA GLU A 304 11.90 22.31 -17.36
C GLU A 304 10.49 22.36 -16.76
N PRO A 305 10.32 21.99 -15.49
CA PRO A 305 9.02 22.07 -14.86
C PRO A 305 8.55 23.51 -14.76
N ASN A 306 7.24 23.69 -14.85
CA ASN A 306 6.64 25.00 -14.69
C ASN A 306 6.95 25.58 -13.30
N PRO A 307 7.06 26.91 -13.18
CA PRO A 307 7.21 27.55 -11.89
C PRO A 307 6.10 27.13 -10.91
N PHE A 308 6.45 26.95 -9.65
CA PHE A 308 5.53 26.56 -8.57
C PHE A 308 4.23 27.38 -8.56
N THR A 309 4.33 28.70 -8.79
CA THR A 309 3.21 29.64 -8.78
C THR A 309 2.28 29.52 -9.99
N SER A 310 2.73 28.85 -11.06
CA SER A 310 1.96 28.71 -12.30
C SER A 310 1.17 27.43 -12.41
N VAL A 311 1.38 26.47 -11.51
CA VAL A 311 0.70 25.18 -11.48
C VAL A 311 -0.11 24.97 -10.20
N SER A 312 -1.08 24.09 -10.27
CA SER A 312 -1.92 23.71 -9.14
C SER A 312 -1.15 22.84 -8.15
N GLN A 313 -1.15 23.26 -6.90
CA GLN A 313 -0.62 22.47 -5.81
C GLN A 313 -1.61 21.37 -5.40
N ILE A 314 -1.11 20.36 -4.68
CA ILE A 314 -1.96 19.31 -4.10
C ILE A 314 -2.88 19.96 -3.07
N GLY A 315 -4.17 19.65 -3.12
CA GLY A 315 -5.18 20.24 -2.27
C GLY A 315 -4.89 20.09 -0.76
N ALA A 316 -5.21 21.12 -0.01
CA ALA A 316 -4.92 21.24 1.42
C ALA A 316 -5.42 20.02 2.24
N ALA A 317 -6.57 19.45 1.89
CA ALA A 317 -7.14 18.26 2.54
C ALA A 317 -6.20 17.04 2.53
N PHE A 318 -5.22 16.98 1.61
CA PHE A 318 -4.27 15.87 1.50
C PHE A 318 -2.91 16.16 2.11
N ARG A 319 -2.50 17.42 2.21
CA ARG A 319 -1.14 17.77 2.64
C ARG A 319 -1.04 18.76 3.79
N ASP A 320 -2.11 19.46 4.13
CA ASP A 320 -2.06 20.56 5.10
C ASP A 320 -2.82 20.24 6.41
N ASP A 321 -3.40 19.04 6.48
CA ASP A 321 -4.04 18.53 7.69
C ASP A 321 -3.11 17.52 8.38
N PRO A 322 -2.55 17.84 9.57
CA PRO A 322 -1.72 16.90 10.32
C PRO A 322 -2.49 15.65 10.77
N ALA A 323 -3.80 15.77 10.98
CA ALA A 323 -4.70 14.68 11.38
C ALA A 323 -5.31 13.93 10.18
N GLY A 324 -5.07 14.41 8.96
CA GLY A 324 -5.60 13.83 7.72
C GLY A 324 -5.37 12.33 7.63
N ALA A 325 -6.41 11.55 7.28
CA ALA A 325 -6.32 10.10 7.30
C ALA A 325 -5.57 9.53 6.08
N SER A 326 -4.81 8.45 6.30
CA SER A 326 -4.36 7.53 5.24
C SER A 326 -5.46 6.51 5.00
N VAL A 327 -6.00 6.47 3.78
CA VAL A 327 -7.16 5.63 3.43
C VAL A 327 -6.69 4.35 2.76
N LEU A 328 -7.05 3.20 3.33
CA LEU A 328 -6.65 1.87 2.87
C LEU A 328 -7.67 1.25 1.91
N MET A 329 -8.96 1.50 2.15
CA MET A 329 -10.06 1.05 1.31
C MET A 329 -11.33 1.85 1.58
N THR A 330 -12.07 2.18 0.51
CA THR A 330 -13.26 3.02 0.58
C THR A 330 -14.53 2.30 0.17
N TYR A 331 -15.67 2.83 0.60
CA TYR A 331 -16.98 2.43 0.10
C TYR A 331 -17.12 2.65 -1.41
N ALA A 332 -16.61 3.79 -1.90
CA ALA A 332 -16.59 4.09 -3.32
C ALA A 332 -15.88 2.99 -4.13
N GLU A 333 -14.74 2.49 -3.64
CA GLU A 333 -14.02 1.41 -4.30
C GLU A 333 -14.82 0.10 -4.33
N VAL A 334 -15.50 -0.27 -3.25
CA VAL A 334 -16.38 -1.45 -3.21
C VAL A 334 -17.47 -1.35 -4.27
N LEU A 335 -18.06 -0.14 -4.44
CA LEU A 335 -19.05 0.10 -5.48
C LEU A 335 -18.47 -0.01 -6.90
N PHE A 336 -17.27 0.49 -7.15
CA PHE A 336 -16.59 0.32 -8.44
C PHE A 336 -16.22 -1.15 -8.72
N ILE A 337 -15.81 -1.91 -7.71
CA ILE A 337 -15.61 -3.37 -7.83
C ILE A 337 -16.92 -4.05 -8.24
N LYS A 338 -18.03 -3.71 -7.59
CA LYS A 338 -19.35 -4.24 -7.95
C LYS A 338 -19.76 -3.83 -9.36
N ALA A 339 -19.54 -2.57 -9.73
CA ALA A 339 -19.85 -2.05 -11.07
C ALA A 339 -19.08 -2.84 -12.17
N GLU A 340 -17.80 -3.07 -11.98
CA GLU A 340 -16.98 -3.86 -12.90
C GLU A 340 -17.40 -5.33 -12.94
N ALA A 341 -17.56 -5.96 -11.78
CA ALA A 341 -17.81 -7.40 -11.69
C ALA A 341 -19.20 -7.83 -12.18
N LYS A 342 -20.18 -6.91 -12.13
CA LYS A 342 -21.59 -7.17 -12.48
C LYS A 342 -22.09 -6.37 -13.69
N ASN A 343 -21.26 -5.53 -14.30
CA ASN A 343 -21.68 -4.52 -15.28
C ASN A 343 -22.85 -3.67 -14.76
N ASP A 344 -22.75 -3.22 -13.50
CA ASP A 344 -23.80 -2.52 -12.78
C ASP A 344 -23.61 -1.01 -12.88
N LYS A 345 -24.33 -0.35 -13.79
CA LYS A 345 -24.27 1.09 -14.01
C LYS A 345 -24.68 1.88 -12.74
N GLN A 346 -25.67 1.37 -11.97
CA GLN A 346 -26.09 2.07 -10.76
C GLN A 346 -24.97 2.04 -9.71
N ALA A 347 -24.33 0.90 -9.49
CA ALA A 347 -23.18 0.82 -8.60
C ALA A 347 -22.04 1.75 -9.04
N TYR A 348 -21.83 1.94 -10.35
CA TYR A 348 -20.86 2.90 -10.84
C TYR A 348 -21.22 4.34 -10.46
N LEU A 349 -22.46 4.76 -10.69
CA LEU A 349 -22.93 6.12 -10.32
C LEU A 349 -22.91 6.34 -8.82
N ASP A 350 -23.31 5.32 -8.04
CA ASP A 350 -23.24 5.36 -6.58
C ASP A 350 -21.78 5.46 -6.09
N GLY A 351 -20.84 4.78 -6.76
CA GLY A 351 -19.40 4.88 -6.47
C GLY A 351 -18.85 6.31 -6.67
N ILE A 352 -19.27 6.98 -7.75
CA ILE A 352 -18.94 8.39 -7.99
C ILE A 352 -19.52 9.26 -6.87
N ALA A 353 -20.80 9.07 -6.54
CA ALA A 353 -21.48 9.85 -5.50
C ALA A 353 -20.83 9.62 -4.12
N ALA A 354 -20.48 8.38 -3.78
CA ALA A 354 -19.80 8.04 -2.54
C ALA A 354 -18.41 8.69 -2.45
N SER A 355 -17.63 8.67 -3.55
CA SER A 355 -16.32 9.34 -3.60
C SER A 355 -16.48 10.88 -3.46
N CYS A 356 -17.44 11.50 -4.11
CA CYS A 356 -17.71 12.92 -3.93
C CYS A 356 -18.07 13.25 -2.47
N ALA A 357 -18.99 12.47 -1.88
CA ALA A 357 -19.43 12.65 -0.50
C ALA A 357 -18.31 12.47 0.53
N GLN A 358 -17.36 11.56 0.28
CA GLN A 358 -16.16 11.38 1.11
C GLN A 358 -15.34 12.67 1.24
N HIS A 359 -15.32 13.48 0.19
CA HIS A 359 -14.60 14.76 0.12
C HIS A 359 -15.48 15.98 0.38
N GLY A 360 -16.69 15.77 0.90
CA GLY A 360 -17.60 16.86 1.26
C GLY A 360 -18.24 17.60 0.07
N VAL A 361 -18.17 17.02 -1.14
CA VAL A 361 -18.77 17.60 -2.34
C VAL A 361 -19.92 16.72 -2.87
N THR A 362 -20.82 17.33 -3.64
CA THR A 362 -21.99 16.63 -4.19
C THR A 362 -21.79 16.31 -5.67
N ALA A 363 -22.04 15.07 -6.07
CA ALA A 363 -22.14 14.68 -7.46
C ALA A 363 -23.47 15.17 -8.03
N GLY A 364 -23.47 16.35 -8.70
CA GLY A 364 -24.70 16.93 -9.28
C GLY A 364 -25.24 16.09 -10.44
N ALA A 365 -26.54 16.25 -10.74
CA ALA A 365 -27.23 15.48 -11.77
C ALA A 365 -26.60 15.62 -13.17
N ALA A 366 -26.09 16.80 -13.54
CA ALA A 366 -25.42 17.02 -14.81
C ALA A 366 -24.12 16.19 -14.92
N PHE A 367 -23.30 16.19 -13.86
CA PHE A 367 -22.06 15.39 -13.79
C PHE A 367 -22.34 13.89 -13.83
N LEU A 368 -23.34 13.41 -13.06
CA LEU A 368 -23.76 12.01 -13.10
C LEU A 368 -24.36 11.62 -14.46
N GLY A 369 -25.04 12.54 -15.13
CA GLY A 369 -25.55 12.33 -16.49
C GLY A 369 -24.45 12.15 -17.53
N ILE A 370 -23.39 12.99 -17.49
CA ILE A 370 -22.19 12.85 -18.35
C ILE A 370 -21.51 11.52 -18.06
N SER A 371 -21.28 11.19 -16.79
CA SER A 371 -20.64 9.95 -16.37
C SER A 371 -21.45 8.71 -16.80
N GLY A 372 -22.79 8.77 -16.67
CA GLY A 372 -23.68 7.71 -17.10
C GLY A 372 -23.68 7.46 -18.61
N ALA A 373 -23.59 8.52 -19.42
CA ALA A 373 -23.44 8.40 -20.87
C ALA A 373 -22.08 7.81 -21.26
N ALA A 374 -21.01 8.20 -20.56
CA ALA A 374 -19.67 7.63 -20.77
C ALA A 374 -19.66 6.12 -20.43
N TYR A 375 -20.34 5.71 -19.37
CA TYR A 375 -20.49 4.30 -19.01
C TYR A 375 -21.19 3.51 -20.13
N ASP A 376 -22.30 4.03 -20.66
CA ASP A 376 -23.04 3.35 -21.75
C ASP A 376 -22.17 3.14 -23.00
N ALA A 377 -21.24 4.06 -23.27
CA ALA A 377 -20.32 3.97 -24.41
C ALA A 377 -19.14 3.02 -24.15
N ALA A 378 -18.58 2.99 -22.93
CA ALA A 378 -17.39 2.21 -22.59
C ALA A 378 -17.36 1.85 -21.10
N PRO A 379 -18.12 0.81 -20.65
CA PRO A 379 -18.33 0.52 -19.24
C PRO A 379 -17.03 0.35 -18.44
N LEU A 380 -16.13 -0.54 -18.86
CA LEU A 380 -14.88 -0.82 -18.13
C LEU A 380 -13.99 0.42 -18.04
N ARG A 381 -13.79 1.14 -19.15
CA ARG A 381 -13.00 2.38 -19.15
C ARG A 381 -13.58 3.39 -18.15
N SER A 382 -14.90 3.58 -18.17
CA SER A 382 -15.56 4.54 -17.29
C SER A 382 -15.43 4.18 -15.81
N VAL A 383 -15.66 2.90 -15.47
CA VAL A 383 -15.50 2.40 -14.08
C VAL A 383 -14.08 2.63 -13.60
N ILE A 384 -13.08 2.20 -14.38
CA ILE A 384 -11.68 2.27 -13.95
C ILE A 384 -11.18 3.71 -13.88
N SER A 385 -11.55 4.57 -14.86
CA SER A 385 -11.16 5.98 -14.83
C SER A 385 -11.73 6.70 -13.59
N HIS A 386 -13.00 6.47 -13.24
CA HIS A 386 -13.58 7.06 -12.01
C HIS A 386 -13.06 6.40 -10.72
N LYS A 387 -12.72 5.09 -10.73
CA LYS A 387 -12.02 4.43 -9.64
C LYS A 387 -10.64 5.06 -9.44
N TRP A 388 -9.88 5.28 -10.53
CA TRP A 388 -8.58 5.94 -10.49
C TRP A 388 -8.69 7.37 -9.90
N LEU A 389 -9.69 8.16 -10.30
CA LEU A 389 -9.96 9.46 -9.67
C LEU A 389 -10.29 9.34 -8.18
N ALA A 390 -11.07 8.33 -7.77
CA ALA A 390 -11.43 8.11 -6.37
C ALA A 390 -10.25 7.63 -5.51
N LEU A 391 -9.22 7.09 -6.12
CA LEU A 391 -7.97 6.61 -5.49
C LEU A 391 -6.91 7.73 -5.34
N PHE A 392 -7.25 9.00 -5.58
CA PHE A 392 -6.32 10.09 -5.32
C PHE A 392 -5.92 10.10 -3.83
N GLY A 393 -4.61 9.98 -3.57
CA GLY A 393 -4.06 9.75 -2.23
C GLY A 393 -3.68 8.29 -1.93
N ASP A 394 -4.12 7.31 -2.74
CA ASP A 394 -3.65 5.92 -2.74
C ASP A 394 -2.99 5.58 -4.09
N GLY A 395 -1.77 6.05 -4.27
CA GLY A 395 -1.02 5.88 -5.52
C GLY A 395 -0.70 4.42 -5.82
N CYS A 396 -0.49 3.58 -4.80
CA CYS A 396 -0.19 2.16 -4.99
C CYS A 396 -1.37 1.42 -5.65
N GLU A 397 -2.59 1.63 -5.17
CA GLU A 397 -3.77 1.02 -5.76
C GLU A 397 -4.10 1.62 -7.13
N ALA A 398 -4.00 2.95 -7.29
CA ALA A 398 -4.23 3.63 -8.56
C ALA A 398 -3.26 3.12 -9.66
N TYR A 399 -1.98 2.98 -9.34
CA TYR A 399 -0.97 2.45 -10.25
C TYR A 399 -1.22 0.97 -10.59
N THR A 400 -1.68 0.19 -9.63
CA THR A 400 -2.03 -1.22 -9.84
C THR A 400 -3.23 -1.36 -10.79
N GLU A 401 -4.29 -0.58 -10.61
CA GLU A 401 -5.48 -0.61 -11.48
C GLU A 401 -5.17 -0.14 -12.90
N PHE A 402 -4.34 0.90 -13.05
CA PHE A 402 -3.83 1.31 -14.35
C PHE A 402 -3.08 0.17 -15.05
N ARG A 403 -2.09 -0.45 -14.39
CA ARG A 403 -1.31 -1.56 -14.98
C ARG A 403 -2.18 -2.77 -15.32
N ARG A 404 -3.23 -3.02 -14.53
CA ARG A 404 -4.16 -4.11 -14.76
C ARG A 404 -4.97 -3.92 -16.02
N THR A 405 -5.44 -2.71 -16.31
CA THR A 405 -6.49 -2.44 -17.30
C THR A 405 -6.06 -1.57 -18.46
N GLY A 406 -4.99 -0.77 -18.30
CA GLY A 406 -4.59 0.28 -19.24
C GLY A 406 -5.46 1.53 -19.18
N PHE A 407 -6.31 1.68 -18.13
CA PHE A 407 -7.16 2.86 -17.97
C PHE A 407 -6.80 3.64 -16.68
N PRO A 408 -6.96 4.99 -16.69
CA PRO A 408 -7.36 5.81 -17.85
C PRO A 408 -6.31 5.81 -18.96
N SER A 409 -6.76 5.79 -20.22
CA SER A 409 -5.89 5.72 -21.41
C SER A 409 -5.06 7.01 -21.62
N GLU A 410 -5.34 8.02 -20.87
CA GLU A 410 -4.64 9.30 -20.79
C GLU A 410 -3.27 9.19 -20.08
N ILE A 411 -3.07 8.13 -19.29
CA ILE A 411 -1.77 7.81 -18.70
C ILE A 411 -0.88 7.20 -19.80
N VAL A 412 0.15 7.94 -20.15
CA VAL A 412 1.08 7.54 -21.21
C VAL A 412 2.52 7.67 -20.73
N GLU A 413 3.45 7.11 -21.50
CA GLU A 413 4.88 7.34 -21.29
C GLU A 413 5.19 8.84 -21.29
N VAL A 414 6.03 9.27 -20.35
CA VAL A 414 6.41 10.67 -20.24
C VAL A 414 7.36 11.06 -21.38
N PRO A 415 7.32 12.33 -21.88
CA PRO A 415 8.10 12.76 -23.04
C PRO A 415 9.61 12.56 -22.88
N GLU A 416 10.16 12.84 -21.69
CA GLU A 416 11.59 12.77 -21.42
C GLU A 416 11.94 11.51 -20.61
N SER A 417 11.26 10.39 -20.94
CA SER A 417 11.53 9.08 -20.34
C SER A 417 13.01 8.70 -20.44
N SER A 418 13.62 8.27 -19.35
CA SER A 418 14.97 7.65 -19.35
C SER A 418 15.03 6.35 -20.16
N PHE A 419 13.86 5.80 -20.52
CA PHE A 419 13.71 4.56 -21.29
C PHE A 419 12.69 4.73 -22.42
N PRO A 420 12.99 5.54 -23.47
CA PRO A 420 12.06 5.87 -24.53
C PRO A 420 11.48 4.63 -25.23
N GLY A 421 10.16 4.62 -25.44
CA GLY A 421 9.43 3.56 -26.12
C GLY A 421 9.12 2.33 -25.27
N LYS A 422 9.43 2.36 -23.95
CA LYS A 422 9.08 1.27 -23.04
C LYS A 422 7.74 1.45 -22.34
N GLY A 423 7.12 2.62 -22.48
CA GLY A 423 5.87 2.95 -21.79
C GLY A 423 6.09 3.36 -20.33
N VAL A 424 5.02 3.30 -19.56
CA VAL A 424 5.07 3.51 -18.11
C VAL A 424 5.70 2.30 -17.44
N PRO A 425 6.56 2.46 -16.40
CA PRO A 425 7.15 1.33 -15.68
C PRO A 425 6.12 0.29 -15.26
N THR A 426 6.47 -0.98 -15.33
CA THR A 426 5.54 -2.09 -15.07
C THR A 426 5.60 -2.61 -13.65
N ARG A 427 6.65 -2.24 -12.89
CA ARG A 427 6.93 -2.73 -11.54
C ARG A 427 7.93 -1.84 -10.80
N PHE A 428 8.07 -2.07 -9.51
CA PHE A 428 9.20 -1.57 -8.73
C PHE A 428 10.40 -2.49 -8.90
N ALA A 429 11.60 -1.94 -8.85
CA ALA A 429 12.82 -2.73 -8.90
C ALA A 429 13.01 -3.52 -7.60
N TYR A 430 13.57 -4.72 -7.71
CA TYR A 430 13.94 -5.51 -6.55
C TYR A 430 15.02 -4.81 -5.73
N PRO A 431 15.02 -5.00 -4.39
CA PRO A 431 15.97 -4.35 -3.52
C PRO A 431 17.39 -4.85 -3.74
N THR A 432 18.37 -3.97 -3.60
CA THR A 432 19.80 -4.33 -3.72
C THR A 432 20.25 -5.25 -2.59
N SER A 433 19.61 -5.21 -1.42
CA SER A 433 19.86 -6.13 -0.31
C SER A 433 19.70 -7.61 -0.69
N GLU A 434 18.72 -7.94 -1.52
CA GLU A 434 18.45 -9.32 -1.97
C GLU A 434 19.55 -9.87 -2.89
N THR A 435 20.30 -9.01 -3.58
CA THR A 435 21.43 -9.44 -4.40
C THR A 435 22.59 -10.03 -3.58
N GLY A 436 22.66 -9.65 -2.30
CA GLY A 436 23.63 -10.22 -1.35
C GLY A 436 23.04 -11.34 -0.50
N ASN A 437 21.80 -11.15 -0.03
CA ASN A 437 21.18 -12.00 1.00
C ASN A 437 20.46 -13.22 0.42
N ASN A 438 19.87 -13.11 -0.80
CA ASN A 438 18.99 -14.16 -1.37
C ASN A 438 19.17 -14.26 -2.91
N LYS A 439 20.38 -14.11 -3.39
CA LYS A 439 20.73 -13.94 -4.80
C LYS A 439 20.12 -15.00 -5.72
N ALA A 440 20.27 -16.27 -5.38
CA ALA A 440 19.84 -17.36 -6.27
C ALA A 440 18.32 -17.37 -6.52
N ASN A 441 17.52 -17.14 -5.45
CA ASN A 441 16.08 -17.09 -5.55
C ASN A 441 15.60 -15.80 -6.25
N LEU A 442 16.30 -14.67 -6.01
CA LEU A 442 16.06 -13.42 -6.72
C LEU A 442 16.30 -13.56 -8.23
N GLU A 443 17.44 -14.10 -8.64
CA GLU A 443 17.77 -14.30 -10.07
C GLU A 443 16.76 -15.21 -10.75
N ALA A 444 16.34 -16.28 -10.09
CA ALA A 444 15.28 -17.15 -10.61
C ALA A 444 13.95 -16.42 -10.81
N ALA A 445 13.55 -15.56 -9.86
CA ALA A 445 12.33 -14.74 -9.96
C ALA A 445 12.45 -13.69 -11.09
N ILE A 446 13.60 -13.03 -11.22
CA ILE A 446 13.88 -12.08 -12.31
C ILE A 446 13.71 -12.76 -13.68
N GLN A 447 14.28 -13.96 -13.83
CA GLN A 447 14.20 -14.72 -15.07
C GLN A 447 12.74 -15.14 -15.39
N ARG A 448 12.00 -15.68 -14.41
CA ARG A 448 10.60 -16.10 -14.64
C ARG A 448 9.69 -14.94 -15.05
N GLN A 449 9.91 -13.76 -14.51
CA GLN A 449 9.10 -12.57 -14.80
C GLN A 449 9.60 -11.75 -16.00
N GLY A 450 10.73 -12.15 -16.61
CA GLY A 450 11.33 -11.40 -17.72
C GLY A 450 11.65 -9.95 -17.35
N VAL A 451 12.17 -9.74 -16.13
CA VAL A 451 12.64 -8.41 -15.69
C VAL A 451 13.85 -8.02 -16.51
N ASP A 452 13.81 -6.84 -17.11
CA ASP A 452 14.91 -6.36 -17.93
C ASP A 452 16.05 -5.72 -17.09
N ASN A 453 17.12 -5.28 -17.75
CA ASN A 453 18.27 -4.69 -17.10
C ASN A 453 17.99 -3.35 -16.41
N THR A 454 16.84 -2.74 -16.64
CA THR A 454 16.42 -1.52 -15.93
C THR A 454 15.81 -1.84 -14.57
N GLY A 455 15.36 -3.08 -14.34
CA GLY A 455 14.71 -3.52 -13.10
C GLY A 455 13.26 -3.07 -12.92
N ILE A 456 12.79 -2.09 -13.70
CA ILE A 456 11.43 -1.52 -13.57
C ILE A 456 10.49 -1.90 -14.71
N PHE A 457 10.97 -2.65 -15.70
CA PHE A 457 10.15 -3.23 -16.76
C PHE A 457 10.27 -4.76 -16.74
N SER A 458 9.16 -5.42 -17.00
CA SER A 458 9.05 -6.88 -17.04
C SER A 458 7.91 -7.31 -17.94
N ASN A 459 7.72 -8.61 -18.09
CA ASN A 459 6.44 -9.14 -18.55
C ASN A 459 5.30 -8.56 -17.69
N PRO A 460 4.10 -8.44 -18.26
CA PRO A 460 2.94 -7.99 -17.48
C PRO A 460 2.77 -8.81 -16.21
N MET A 461 2.33 -8.15 -15.12
CA MET A 461 1.96 -8.82 -13.88
C MET A 461 0.92 -9.90 -14.15
N TRP A 462 0.95 -10.98 -13.36
CA TRP A 462 0.08 -12.14 -13.58
C TRP A 462 -1.41 -11.79 -13.70
N TRP A 463 -1.89 -10.82 -12.93
CA TRP A 463 -3.28 -10.41 -12.92
C TRP A 463 -3.66 -9.41 -14.04
N LYS A 464 -2.79 -9.05 -14.97
CA LYS A 464 -3.13 -8.14 -16.08
C LYS A 464 -4.22 -8.73 -16.96
N LEU A 465 -5.21 -7.88 -17.35
CA LEU A 465 -6.29 -8.20 -18.30
C LEU A 465 -5.79 -8.38 -19.73
#